data_0825d3af702394fee15dec3254f644bf
#
_entry.id   0825d3af702394fee15dec3254f644bf
#
_cell.length_a   1.000
_cell.length_b   1.000
_cell.length_c   1.000
_cell.angle_alpha   90.00
_cell.angle_beta   90.00
_cell.angle_gamma   90.00
#
_symmetry.space_group_name_H-M   'P 1'
#
loop_
_entity.id
_entity.type
_entity.pdbx_description
1 polymer ?
#
loop_
_entity_poly.entity_id
_entity_poly.type
_entity_poly.pdbx_seq_one_letter_code
_entity_poly.pdbx_strand_id
1 'polypeptide(L)'
;RPPFLPTPPPALPSPAAPPPPPPTRQSQFLKAELQRKKKAYAEQITAAETVVNSCQEQITAWKRERKMKSDRLQRWLFSQFSLLNAHGERKNLLDIFRDYYLQNSPARTKAAHTTSVNTAERAAKESLAASLLPPSGAGECCEPKLLQYAFLHGFKPISMAMFWWGPSPKTEIRQHGNYYPACNGKCKPILEWMLEGIDVDDKNCDKTANKTELALS
;
A
#
# COMPACT_ATOMS: atom_id res chain seq x y z
N ARG A 1 32.70 48.25 5.72
CA ARG A 1 32.99 47.21 4.71
C ARG A 1 34.05 46.29 5.31
N PRO A 2 33.86 44.98 5.39
CA PRO A 2 34.88 44.03 5.80
C PRO A 2 35.92 43.85 4.65
N PRO A 3 37.17 43.52 4.96
CA PRO A 3 38.23 43.37 3.97
C PRO A 3 38.02 42.14 3.09
N PHE A 4 38.25 42.29 1.82
CA PHE A 4 38.26 41.21 0.83
C PHE A 4 39.38 40.23 1.13
N LEU A 5 39.00 38.98 1.48
CA LEU A 5 39.92 37.85 1.51
C LEU A 5 40.17 37.38 0.06
N PRO A 6 41.40 37.15 -0.36
CA PRO A 6 41.70 36.65 -1.70
C PRO A 6 41.21 35.19 -1.84
N THR A 7 40.51 34.89 -2.93
CA THR A 7 40.14 33.56 -3.31
C THR A 7 41.39 32.68 -3.55
N PRO A 8 41.42 31.45 -3.00
CA PRO A 8 42.54 30.54 -3.25
C PRO A 8 42.62 30.17 -4.74
N PRO A 9 43.81 29.95 -5.27
CA PRO A 9 43.98 29.55 -6.68
C PRO A 9 43.34 28.20 -6.96
N PRO A 10 42.88 27.93 -8.20
CA PRO A 10 42.29 26.66 -8.57
C PRO A 10 43.30 25.52 -8.37
N ALA A 11 42.83 24.44 -7.72
CA ALA A 11 43.65 23.25 -7.49
C ALA A 11 44.11 22.65 -8.83
N LEU A 12 45.39 22.39 -8.93
CA LEU A 12 46.01 21.71 -10.09
C LEU A 12 45.30 20.31 -10.24
N PRO A 13 45.01 19.88 -11.49
CA PRO A 13 44.44 18.57 -11.71
C PRO A 13 45.42 17.50 -11.19
N SER A 14 44.88 16.60 -10.38
CA SER A 14 45.63 15.43 -9.89
C SER A 14 46.24 14.65 -11.07
N PRO A 15 47.49 14.21 -11.00
CA PRO A 15 48.08 13.42 -12.06
C PRO A 15 47.25 12.16 -12.30
N ALA A 16 46.96 11.89 -13.59
CA ALA A 16 46.23 10.67 -13.98
C ALA A 16 46.91 9.42 -13.43
N ALA A 17 46.15 8.51 -12.87
CA ALA A 17 46.67 7.23 -12.36
C ALA A 17 47.43 6.51 -13.47
N PRO A 18 48.62 5.91 -13.21
CA PRO A 18 49.35 5.19 -14.19
C PRO A 18 48.53 4.02 -14.79
N PRO A 19 48.66 3.73 -16.08
CA PRO A 19 47.95 2.63 -16.70
C PRO A 19 48.26 1.29 -15.99
N PRO A 20 47.28 0.38 -15.88
CA PRO A 20 47.51 -0.89 -15.22
C PRO A 20 48.62 -1.66 -15.90
N PRO A 21 49.48 -2.42 -15.14
CA PRO A 21 50.58 -3.14 -15.71
C PRO A 21 50.09 -4.20 -16.74
N PRO A 22 50.86 -4.48 -17.80
CA PRO A 22 50.48 -5.46 -18.79
C PRO A 22 50.27 -6.85 -18.13
N PRO A 23 49.31 -7.64 -18.63
CA PRO A 23 48.97 -8.93 -18.04
C PRO A 23 50.20 -9.88 -18.05
N THR A 24 50.48 -10.47 -16.91
CA THR A 24 51.58 -11.44 -16.79
C THR A 24 51.31 -12.69 -17.65
N ARG A 25 52.37 -13.40 -18.05
CA ARG A 25 52.28 -14.66 -18.81
C ARG A 25 51.31 -15.66 -18.15
N GLN A 26 51.32 -15.72 -16.81
CA GLN A 26 50.47 -16.59 -16.03
C GLN A 26 48.98 -16.15 -16.13
N SER A 27 48.68 -14.85 -16.11
CA SER A 27 47.32 -14.37 -16.25
C SER A 27 46.76 -14.60 -17.64
N GLN A 28 47.57 -14.53 -18.67
CA GLN A 28 47.22 -14.88 -20.06
C GLN A 28 46.90 -16.35 -20.22
N PHE A 29 47.72 -17.22 -19.60
CA PHE A 29 47.48 -18.68 -19.60
C PHE A 29 46.15 -19.02 -18.89
N LEU A 30 45.90 -18.47 -17.70
CA LEU A 30 44.65 -18.70 -16.96
C LEU A 30 43.41 -18.22 -17.73
N LYS A 31 43.52 -17.07 -18.40
CA LYS A 31 42.45 -16.58 -19.27
C LYS A 31 42.17 -17.54 -20.44
N ALA A 32 43.20 -18.04 -21.09
CA ALA A 32 43.07 -18.99 -22.20
C ALA A 32 42.47 -20.33 -21.73
N GLU A 33 42.88 -20.82 -20.58
CA GLU A 33 42.32 -22.04 -19.99
C GLU A 33 40.86 -21.86 -19.59
N LEU A 34 40.51 -20.74 -18.99
CA LEU A 34 39.13 -20.39 -18.67
C LEU A 34 38.26 -20.34 -19.93
N GLN A 35 38.74 -19.75 -21.01
CA GLN A 35 38.01 -19.69 -22.28
C GLN A 35 37.79 -21.09 -22.89
N ARG A 36 38.80 -21.99 -22.80
CA ARG A 36 38.66 -23.38 -23.26
C ARG A 36 37.58 -24.11 -22.44
N LYS A 37 37.60 -23.97 -21.11
CA LYS A 37 36.60 -24.60 -20.24
C LYS A 37 35.22 -24.04 -20.52
N LYS A 38 35.08 -22.70 -20.63
CA LYS A 38 33.79 -22.08 -21.00
C LYS A 38 33.23 -22.63 -22.32
N LYS A 39 34.09 -22.79 -23.34
CA LYS A 39 33.66 -23.36 -24.62
C LYS A 39 33.23 -24.83 -24.50
N ALA A 40 33.99 -25.65 -23.73
CA ALA A 40 33.66 -27.06 -23.52
C ALA A 40 32.31 -27.28 -22.81
N TYR A 41 31.92 -26.37 -21.92
CA TYR A 41 30.65 -26.47 -21.19
C TYR A 41 29.51 -25.57 -21.75
N ALA A 42 29.75 -24.84 -22.84
CA ALA A 42 28.80 -23.91 -23.41
C ALA A 42 27.43 -24.54 -23.72
N GLU A 43 27.42 -25.70 -24.34
CA GLU A 43 26.18 -26.41 -24.68
C GLU A 43 25.40 -26.87 -23.45
N GLN A 44 26.10 -27.35 -22.42
CA GLN A 44 25.48 -27.78 -21.17
C GLN A 44 24.90 -26.59 -20.41
N ILE A 45 25.61 -25.46 -20.38
CA ILE A 45 25.17 -24.23 -19.77
C ILE A 45 23.91 -23.71 -20.49
N THR A 46 23.93 -23.64 -21.81
CA THR A 46 22.78 -23.20 -22.61
C THR A 46 21.57 -24.10 -22.40
N ALA A 47 21.75 -25.41 -22.36
CA ALA A 47 20.67 -26.35 -22.08
C ALA A 47 20.07 -26.15 -20.68
N ALA A 48 20.92 -25.98 -19.67
CA ALA A 48 20.48 -25.70 -18.29
C ALA A 48 19.74 -24.35 -18.17
N GLU A 49 20.28 -23.33 -18.81
CA GLU A 49 19.61 -21.98 -18.85
C GLU A 49 18.26 -22.07 -19.53
N THR A 50 18.11 -22.83 -20.60
CA THR A 50 16.83 -23.02 -21.29
C THR A 50 15.80 -23.66 -20.36
N VAL A 51 16.19 -24.69 -19.61
CA VAL A 51 15.32 -25.34 -18.62
C VAL A 51 14.91 -24.36 -17.51
N VAL A 52 15.90 -23.66 -16.96
CA VAL A 52 15.64 -22.65 -15.90
C VAL A 52 14.68 -21.57 -16.38
N ASN A 53 14.88 -21.03 -17.58
CA ASN A 53 14.02 -20.00 -18.17
C ASN A 53 12.61 -20.54 -18.39
N SER A 54 12.45 -21.74 -18.94
CA SER A 54 11.15 -22.39 -19.11
C SER A 54 10.41 -22.58 -17.78
N CYS A 55 11.11 -23.07 -16.74
CA CYS A 55 10.53 -23.18 -15.41
C CYS A 55 10.12 -21.81 -14.84
N GLN A 56 10.94 -20.79 -15.03
CA GLN A 56 10.65 -19.42 -14.57
C GLN A 56 9.41 -18.81 -15.26
N GLU A 57 9.25 -19.06 -16.56
CA GLU A 57 8.07 -18.67 -17.32
C GLU A 57 6.81 -19.37 -16.80
N GLN A 58 6.88 -20.68 -16.55
CA GLN A 58 5.77 -21.45 -15.98
C GLN A 58 5.38 -20.93 -14.60
N ILE A 59 6.36 -20.70 -13.72
CA ILE A 59 6.10 -20.11 -12.38
C ILE A 59 5.43 -18.75 -12.51
N THR A 60 5.87 -17.94 -13.43
CA THR A 60 5.30 -16.62 -13.68
C THR A 60 3.85 -16.70 -14.18
N ALA A 61 3.58 -17.64 -15.08
CA ALA A 61 2.22 -17.91 -15.57
C ALA A 61 1.30 -18.38 -14.43
N TRP A 62 1.74 -19.31 -13.58
CA TRP A 62 0.96 -19.78 -12.43
C TRP A 62 0.72 -18.69 -11.39
N LYS A 63 1.70 -17.83 -11.12
CA LYS A 63 1.53 -16.67 -10.21
C LYS A 63 0.46 -15.73 -10.75
N ARG A 64 0.45 -15.47 -12.05
CA ARG A 64 -0.55 -14.61 -12.71
C ARG A 64 -1.95 -15.24 -12.65
N GLU A 65 -2.06 -16.51 -12.97
CA GLU A 65 -3.33 -17.24 -12.91
C GLU A 65 -3.90 -17.28 -11.48
N ARG A 66 -3.05 -17.59 -10.49
CA ARG A 66 -3.45 -17.56 -9.08
C ARG A 66 -3.95 -16.19 -8.67
N LYS A 67 -3.25 -15.12 -9.07
CA LYS A 67 -3.67 -13.75 -8.79
C LYS A 67 -5.04 -13.47 -9.38
N MET A 68 -5.27 -13.79 -10.64
CA MET A 68 -6.58 -13.57 -11.30
C MET A 68 -7.71 -14.33 -10.58
N LYS A 69 -7.49 -15.58 -10.21
CA LYS A 69 -8.47 -16.38 -9.46
C LYS A 69 -8.76 -15.78 -8.08
N SER A 70 -7.73 -15.33 -7.37
CA SER A 70 -7.85 -14.69 -6.06
C SER A 70 -8.61 -13.37 -6.16
N ASP A 71 -8.28 -12.52 -7.13
CA ASP A 71 -8.94 -11.23 -7.35
C ASP A 71 -10.43 -11.43 -7.71
N ARG A 72 -10.75 -12.45 -8.53
CA ARG A 72 -12.13 -12.80 -8.87
C ARG A 72 -12.93 -13.28 -7.65
N LEU A 73 -12.34 -14.16 -6.84
CA LEU A 73 -12.97 -14.65 -5.62
C LEU A 73 -13.18 -13.52 -4.61
N GLN A 74 -12.20 -12.66 -4.42
CA GLN A 74 -12.30 -11.52 -3.53
C GLN A 74 -13.38 -10.52 -3.97
N ARG A 75 -13.47 -10.24 -5.27
CA ARG A 75 -14.54 -9.40 -5.83
C ARG A 75 -15.91 -10.00 -5.60
N TRP A 76 -16.07 -11.29 -5.85
CA TRP A 76 -17.32 -11.99 -5.57
C TRP A 76 -17.67 -11.93 -4.08
N LEU A 77 -16.72 -12.22 -3.18
CA LEU A 77 -16.94 -12.15 -1.75
C LEU A 77 -17.40 -10.75 -1.32
N PHE A 78 -16.69 -9.69 -1.73
CA PHE A 78 -17.04 -8.33 -1.37
C PHE A 78 -18.38 -7.86 -1.95
N SER A 79 -18.82 -8.41 -3.08
CA SER A 79 -20.15 -8.13 -3.62
C SER A 79 -21.28 -8.70 -2.74
N GLN A 80 -20.99 -9.69 -1.88
CA GLN A 80 -21.95 -10.25 -0.94
C GLN A 80 -22.07 -9.44 0.36
N PHE A 81 -21.07 -8.57 0.65
CA PHE A 81 -21.14 -7.70 1.83
C PHE A 81 -22.03 -6.51 1.56
N SER A 82 -23.24 -6.55 2.10
CA SER A 82 -24.21 -5.46 2.07
C SER A 82 -24.27 -4.80 3.45
N LEU A 83 -23.88 -3.55 3.52
CA LEU A 83 -23.84 -2.75 4.74
C LEU A 83 -24.99 -1.75 4.79
N LEU A 84 -25.39 -1.34 6.00
CA LEU A 84 -26.38 -0.31 6.28
C LEU A 84 -25.69 0.94 6.78
N ASN A 85 -26.17 2.13 6.37
CA ASN A 85 -25.82 3.39 7.02
C ASN A 85 -26.90 3.80 8.04
N ALA A 86 -26.67 4.89 8.74
CA ALA A 86 -27.59 5.41 9.76
C ALA A 86 -28.94 5.91 9.18
N HIS A 87 -29.01 6.18 7.88
CA HIS A 87 -30.27 6.49 7.17
C HIS A 87 -31.07 5.25 6.80
N GLY A 88 -30.54 4.03 7.03
CA GLY A 88 -31.15 2.77 6.61
C GLY A 88 -30.92 2.40 5.15
N GLU A 89 -30.03 3.10 4.45
CA GLU A 89 -29.65 2.78 3.07
C GLU A 89 -28.71 1.59 3.03
N ARG A 90 -28.84 0.77 1.98
CA ARG A 90 -27.98 -0.38 1.75
C ARG A 90 -27.01 -0.14 0.60
N LYS A 91 -25.75 -0.48 0.82
CA LYS A 91 -24.72 -0.41 -0.22
C LYS A 91 -23.75 -1.57 -0.07
N ASN A 92 -23.28 -2.14 -1.18
CA ASN A 92 -22.27 -3.18 -1.09
C ASN A 92 -20.85 -2.59 -0.87
N LEU A 93 -19.95 -3.41 -0.37
CA LEU A 93 -18.60 -2.98 -0.01
C LEU A 93 -17.83 -2.44 -1.22
N LEU A 94 -18.01 -3.01 -2.40
CA LEU A 94 -17.33 -2.55 -3.64
C LEU A 94 -17.78 -1.13 -4.00
N ASP A 95 -19.07 -0.82 -3.89
CA ASP A 95 -19.60 0.50 -4.19
C ASP A 95 -19.18 1.55 -3.16
N ILE A 96 -19.11 1.18 -1.87
CA ILE A 96 -18.61 2.07 -0.82
C ILE A 96 -17.17 2.48 -1.12
N PHE A 97 -16.31 1.53 -1.45
CA PHE A 97 -14.90 1.82 -1.76
C PHE A 97 -14.73 2.58 -3.06
N ARG A 98 -15.52 2.24 -4.10
CA ARG A 98 -15.52 2.99 -5.36
C ARG A 98 -15.85 4.46 -5.14
N ASP A 99 -16.92 4.74 -4.39
CA ASP A 99 -17.38 6.09 -4.13
C ASP A 99 -16.37 6.85 -3.28
N TYR A 100 -15.78 6.22 -2.28
CA TYR A 100 -14.70 6.78 -1.48
C TYR A 100 -13.47 7.16 -2.32
N TYR A 101 -13.01 6.30 -3.22
CA TYR A 101 -11.89 6.59 -4.11
C TYR A 101 -12.20 7.72 -5.10
N LEU A 102 -13.43 7.77 -5.60
CA LEU A 102 -13.86 8.86 -6.47
C LEU A 102 -13.86 10.21 -5.75
N GLN A 103 -14.28 10.24 -4.49
CA GLN A 103 -14.31 11.45 -3.67
C GLN A 103 -12.92 11.91 -3.24
N ASN A 104 -12.04 11.00 -2.86
CA ASN A 104 -10.72 11.28 -2.28
C ASN A 104 -9.56 11.21 -3.29
N SER A 105 -9.83 11.10 -4.58
CA SER A 105 -8.78 11.09 -5.61
C SER A 105 -8.09 12.47 -5.71
N PRO A 106 -6.74 12.51 -5.72
CA PRO A 106 -5.96 13.77 -5.71
C PRO A 106 -6.24 14.71 -6.89
N ALA A 107 -6.91 14.23 -7.95
CA ALA A 107 -7.37 15.07 -9.05
C ALA A 107 -8.47 16.08 -8.65
N ARG A 108 -9.19 15.86 -7.55
CA ARG A 108 -10.23 16.78 -7.07
C ARG A 108 -9.65 18.01 -6.36
N THR A 109 -8.52 17.88 -5.67
CA THR A 109 -7.85 19.00 -5.00
C THR A 109 -7.25 20.01 -5.97
N LYS A 110 -6.95 19.62 -7.22
CA LYS A 110 -6.46 20.52 -8.27
C LYS A 110 -7.60 21.11 -9.14
N ALA A 111 -8.78 20.48 -9.17
CA ALA A 111 -9.90 20.87 -10.03
C ALA A 111 -10.88 21.88 -9.37
N ALA A 112 -10.67 22.24 -8.12
CA ALA A 112 -11.52 23.25 -7.44
C ALA A 112 -11.44 24.66 -8.06
N HIS A 113 -10.53 24.87 -9.03
CA HIS A 113 -10.36 26.17 -9.72
C HIS A 113 -10.57 26.11 -11.25
N THR A 114 -11.03 24.99 -11.83
CA THR A 114 -11.23 24.91 -13.29
C THR A 114 -12.58 24.25 -13.61
N THR A 115 -13.48 25.00 -14.17
CA THR A 115 -14.91 24.68 -14.41
C THR A 115 -15.16 23.74 -15.59
N SER A 116 -14.16 23.02 -16.11
CA SER A 116 -14.33 22.10 -17.24
C SER A 116 -13.57 20.79 -17.00
N VAL A 117 -14.23 19.88 -16.34
CA VAL A 117 -13.72 18.49 -16.24
C VAL A 117 -14.10 17.77 -17.55
N ASN A 118 -13.12 17.40 -18.37
CA ASN A 118 -13.30 16.64 -19.60
C ASN A 118 -14.02 15.32 -19.28
N THR A 119 -15.08 15.01 -20.05
CA THR A 119 -15.87 13.77 -19.93
C THR A 119 -15.00 12.51 -19.99
N ALA A 120 -13.91 12.55 -20.78
CA ALA A 120 -12.94 11.46 -20.90
C ALA A 120 -12.14 11.20 -19.59
N GLU A 121 -11.72 12.25 -18.88
CA GLU A 121 -11.04 12.11 -17.59
C GLU A 121 -11.96 11.53 -16.50
N ARG A 122 -13.23 11.93 -16.52
CA ARG A 122 -14.22 11.37 -15.61
C ARG A 122 -14.45 9.89 -15.88
N ALA A 123 -14.63 9.49 -17.13
CA ALA A 123 -14.83 8.10 -17.51
C ALA A 123 -13.59 7.22 -17.17
N ALA A 124 -12.39 7.73 -17.42
CA ALA A 124 -11.15 7.03 -17.05
C ALA A 124 -11.03 6.84 -15.54
N LYS A 125 -11.40 7.85 -14.76
CA LYS A 125 -11.39 7.81 -13.28
C LYS A 125 -12.43 6.82 -12.74
N GLU A 126 -13.63 6.81 -13.29
CA GLU A 126 -14.68 5.85 -12.93
C GLU A 126 -14.26 4.41 -13.27
N SER A 127 -13.64 4.19 -14.42
CA SER A 127 -13.09 2.89 -14.82
C SER A 127 -11.97 2.43 -13.88
N LEU A 128 -11.06 3.33 -13.49
CA LEU A 128 -10.00 3.02 -12.55
C LEU A 128 -10.57 2.69 -11.16
N ALA A 129 -11.49 3.49 -10.64
CA ALA A 129 -12.13 3.25 -9.35
C ALA A 129 -12.90 1.92 -9.33
N ALA A 130 -13.59 1.57 -10.42
CA ALA A 130 -14.27 0.28 -10.57
C ALA A 130 -13.31 -0.92 -10.64
N SER A 131 -12.07 -0.72 -11.07
CA SER A 131 -11.04 -1.77 -11.12
C SER A 131 -10.37 -2.02 -9.75
N LEU A 132 -10.40 -1.03 -8.85
CA LEU A 132 -9.81 -1.14 -7.52
C LEU A 132 -10.66 -2.06 -6.64
N LEU A 133 -9.98 -3.02 -6.02
CA LEU A 133 -10.60 -3.87 -5.01
C LEU A 133 -10.33 -3.29 -3.61
N PRO A 134 -11.31 -3.40 -2.70
CA PRO A 134 -11.04 -3.14 -1.29
C PRO A 134 -9.87 -3.99 -0.80
N PRO A 135 -9.08 -3.50 0.15
CA PRO A 135 -8.00 -4.30 0.75
C PRO A 135 -8.55 -5.58 1.40
N SER A 136 -7.76 -6.65 1.37
CA SER A 136 -8.11 -7.90 2.05
C SER A 136 -8.43 -7.64 3.53
N GLY A 137 -9.55 -8.21 4.01
CA GLY A 137 -10.06 -8.01 5.37
C GLY A 137 -10.79 -6.67 5.57
N ALA A 138 -11.14 -5.93 4.53
CA ALA A 138 -12.05 -4.79 4.64
C ALA A 138 -13.45 -5.28 5.09
N GLY A 139 -14.06 -4.57 6.06
CA GLY A 139 -15.34 -4.96 6.67
C GLY A 139 -15.25 -6.04 7.76
N GLU A 140 -14.07 -6.63 7.98
CA GLU A 140 -13.88 -7.66 9.00
C GLU A 140 -13.59 -7.11 10.41
N CYS A 141 -13.33 -5.83 10.55
CA CYS A 141 -13.13 -5.18 11.85
C CYS A 141 -14.42 -5.17 12.68
N CYS A 142 -14.29 -5.04 13.99
CA CYS A 142 -15.44 -5.06 14.88
C CYS A 142 -16.34 -3.82 14.75
N GLU A 143 -15.78 -2.64 14.44
CA GLU A 143 -16.55 -1.40 14.27
C GLU A 143 -17.66 -1.51 13.22
N PRO A 144 -17.38 -1.88 11.95
CA PRO A 144 -18.44 -2.07 10.96
C PRO A 144 -19.45 -3.14 11.35
N LYS A 145 -19.00 -4.20 12.02
CA LYS A 145 -19.90 -5.30 12.46
C LYS A 145 -20.85 -4.86 13.57
N LEU A 146 -20.36 -4.08 14.54
CA LEU A 146 -21.19 -3.51 15.61
C LEU A 146 -22.20 -2.51 15.07
N LEU A 147 -21.78 -1.61 14.18
CA LEU A 147 -22.68 -0.67 13.54
C LEU A 147 -23.73 -1.38 12.68
N GLN A 148 -23.31 -2.36 11.90
CA GLN A 148 -24.25 -3.18 11.11
C GLN A 148 -25.30 -3.85 11.98
N TYR A 149 -24.88 -4.44 13.11
CA TYR A 149 -25.80 -5.03 14.06
C TYR A 149 -26.77 -3.99 14.65
N ALA A 150 -26.25 -2.86 15.08
CA ALA A 150 -27.06 -1.77 15.63
C ALA A 150 -28.13 -1.30 14.64
N PHE A 151 -27.74 -1.00 13.40
CA PHE A 151 -28.67 -0.50 12.39
C PHE A 151 -29.69 -1.55 11.96
N LEU A 152 -29.31 -2.82 11.86
CA LEU A 152 -30.23 -3.93 11.56
C LEU A 152 -31.33 -4.09 12.64
N HIS A 153 -31.01 -3.76 13.90
CA HIS A 153 -31.95 -3.88 15.03
C HIS A 153 -32.60 -2.53 15.41
N GLY A 154 -32.40 -1.49 14.60
CA GLY A 154 -32.97 -0.17 14.87
C GLY A 154 -32.35 0.55 16.06
N PHE A 155 -31.15 0.14 16.50
CA PHE A 155 -30.44 0.83 17.58
C PHE A 155 -29.70 2.06 17.07
N LYS A 156 -29.71 3.12 17.86
CA LYS A 156 -28.95 4.34 17.60
C LYS A 156 -27.64 4.30 18.40
N PRO A 157 -26.47 4.19 17.76
CA PRO A 157 -25.18 4.27 18.46
C PRO A 157 -25.02 5.62 19.15
N ILE A 158 -24.58 5.62 20.41
CA ILE A 158 -24.33 6.83 21.20
C ILE A 158 -22.84 7.14 21.24
N SER A 159 -22.02 6.11 21.52
CA SER A 159 -20.57 6.24 21.53
C SER A 159 -19.92 4.91 21.18
N MET A 160 -18.72 4.98 20.62
CA MET A 160 -17.94 3.79 20.27
C MET A 160 -16.45 4.11 20.44
N ALA A 161 -15.71 3.18 21.03
CA ALA A 161 -14.29 3.30 21.19
C ALA A 161 -13.60 1.97 20.89
N MET A 162 -12.44 2.04 20.24
CA MET A 162 -11.64 0.88 19.87
C MET A 162 -10.35 0.84 20.66
N PHE A 163 -10.07 -0.29 21.27
CA PHE A 163 -8.79 -0.53 21.93
C PHE A 163 -8.16 -1.85 21.47
N TRP A 164 -6.85 -1.95 21.61
CA TRP A 164 -6.14 -3.16 21.26
C TRP A 164 -6.18 -4.17 22.39
N TRP A 165 -6.56 -5.40 22.07
CA TRP A 165 -6.56 -6.50 23.02
C TRP A 165 -5.55 -7.57 22.60
N GLY A 166 -4.56 -7.86 23.44
CA GLY A 166 -3.57 -8.89 23.21
C GLY A 166 -2.15 -8.39 22.96
N PRO A 167 -1.23 -9.28 22.55
CA PRO A 167 0.16 -8.91 22.23
C PRO A 167 0.22 -8.05 20.97
N SER A 168 1.26 -7.21 20.89
CA SER A 168 1.50 -6.36 19.71
C SER A 168 1.70 -7.21 18.44
N PRO A 169 1.06 -6.86 17.32
CA PRO A 169 1.35 -7.49 16.05
C PRO A 169 2.77 -7.16 15.57
N LYS A 170 3.35 -8.03 14.73
CA LYS A 170 4.72 -7.85 14.22
C LYS A 170 4.87 -6.66 13.27
N THR A 171 3.78 -6.24 12.63
CA THR A 171 3.79 -5.22 11.58
C THR A 171 3.58 -3.81 12.09
N GLU A 172 3.01 -3.65 13.28
CA GLU A 172 2.68 -2.36 13.87
C GLU A 172 2.71 -2.49 15.40
N ILE A 173 3.38 -1.56 16.08
CA ILE A 173 3.44 -1.59 17.54
C ILE A 173 2.12 -1.11 18.12
N ARG A 174 1.37 -2.03 18.75
CA ARG A 174 0.14 -1.73 19.47
C ARG A 174 0.21 -2.26 20.90
N GLN A 175 -0.20 -1.45 21.85
CA GLN A 175 -0.16 -1.81 23.27
C GLN A 175 -1.55 -2.26 23.70
N HIS A 176 -1.58 -3.33 24.51
CA HIS A 176 -2.81 -3.84 25.09
C HIS A 176 -3.52 -2.76 25.93
N GLY A 177 -4.83 -2.64 25.75
CA GLY A 177 -5.66 -1.67 26.47
C GLY A 177 -5.63 -0.24 25.91
N ASN A 178 -4.70 0.10 25.02
CA ASN A 178 -4.64 1.43 24.45
C ASN A 178 -5.67 1.61 23.32
N TYR A 179 -6.23 2.81 23.22
CA TYR A 179 -7.17 3.19 22.18
C TYR A 179 -6.43 3.53 20.87
N TYR A 180 -7.03 3.10 19.77
CA TYR A 180 -6.52 3.34 18.42
C TYR A 180 -7.63 3.80 17.50
N PRO A 181 -7.36 4.75 16.60
CA PRO A 181 -8.34 5.16 15.59
C PRO A 181 -8.56 4.02 14.59
N ALA A 182 -9.68 4.07 13.89
CA ALA A 182 -9.96 3.20 12.76
C ALA A 182 -8.84 3.26 11.71
N CYS A 183 -8.50 2.12 11.11
CA CYS A 183 -7.45 2.09 10.10
C CYS A 183 -7.87 2.84 8.83
N ASN A 184 -6.99 3.70 8.33
CA ASN A 184 -7.27 4.59 7.20
C ASN A 184 -7.60 3.85 5.89
N GLY A 185 -7.00 2.68 5.65
CA GLY A 185 -7.12 1.97 4.37
C GLY A 185 -8.26 0.97 4.27
N LYS A 186 -8.81 0.50 5.39
CA LYS A 186 -9.83 -0.56 5.40
C LYS A 186 -11.14 -0.13 6.04
N CYS A 187 -11.08 0.41 7.27
CA CYS A 187 -12.28 0.72 8.03
C CYS A 187 -12.80 2.13 7.77
N LYS A 188 -11.91 3.09 7.55
CA LYS A 188 -12.30 4.49 7.36
C LYS A 188 -13.32 4.69 6.22
N PRO A 189 -13.13 4.13 4.99
CA PRO A 189 -14.13 4.28 3.93
C PRO A 189 -15.50 3.74 4.31
N ILE A 190 -15.52 2.63 5.04
CA ILE A 190 -16.75 1.97 5.49
C ILE A 190 -17.45 2.82 6.54
N LEU A 191 -16.69 3.29 7.54
CA LEU A 191 -17.24 4.06 8.65
C LEU A 191 -17.73 5.43 8.21
N GLU A 192 -17.04 6.11 7.30
CA GLU A 192 -17.50 7.38 6.74
C GLU A 192 -18.89 7.23 6.12
N TRP A 193 -19.13 6.17 5.36
CA TRP A 193 -20.43 5.91 4.77
C TRP A 193 -21.47 5.42 5.80
N MET A 194 -21.10 4.50 6.70
CA MET A 194 -22.04 3.95 7.70
C MET A 194 -22.53 5.01 8.70
N LEU A 195 -21.70 6.00 9.01
CA LEU A 195 -22.01 7.08 9.94
C LEU A 195 -22.68 8.30 9.29
N GLU A 196 -22.95 8.27 7.98
CA GLU A 196 -23.75 9.31 7.33
C GLU A 196 -25.10 9.46 8.04
N GLY A 197 -25.40 10.68 8.51
CA GLY A 197 -26.64 10.98 9.28
C GLY A 197 -26.51 10.86 10.79
N ILE A 198 -25.33 10.59 11.31
CA ILE A 198 -25.03 10.69 12.74
C ILE A 198 -24.04 11.85 12.95
N ASP A 199 -24.34 12.73 13.92
CA ASP A 199 -23.37 13.70 14.39
C ASP A 199 -22.24 12.94 15.08
N VAL A 200 -21.06 13.01 14.48
CA VAL A 200 -19.84 12.42 15.02
C VAL A 200 -18.98 13.58 15.53
N ASP A 201 -18.65 13.56 16.81
CA ASP A 201 -17.73 14.55 17.38
C ASP A 201 -16.45 14.60 16.55
N ASP A 202 -16.02 15.80 16.17
CA ASP A 202 -14.76 16.00 15.47
C ASP A 202 -13.66 15.36 16.28
N LYS A 203 -12.97 14.39 15.66
CA LYS A 203 -11.90 13.61 16.27
C LYS A 203 -10.63 14.46 16.45
N ASN A 204 -10.72 15.51 17.22
CA ASN A 204 -9.59 16.01 17.98
C ASN A 204 -9.44 15.11 19.22
N CYS A 205 -9.11 13.85 18.98
CA CYS A 205 -8.41 13.05 19.96
C CYS A 205 -7.05 13.70 20.16
N ASP A 206 -7.01 14.71 21.02
CA ASP A 206 -5.79 15.25 21.56
C ASP A 206 -4.92 14.10 22.02
N LYS A 207 -3.69 14.06 21.51
CA LYS A 207 -2.63 13.11 21.90
C LYS A 207 -2.24 13.22 23.38
N THR A 208 -3.02 13.90 24.19
CA THR A 208 -2.76 14.25 25.60
C THR A 208 -3.51 13.40 26.63
N ALA A 209 -4.44 12.52 26.21
CA ALA A 209 -5.19 11.68 27.16
C ALA A 209 -4.44 10.39 27.59
N ASN A 210 -3.13 10.32 27.42
CA ASN A 210 -2.33 9.14 27.80
C ASN A 210 -1.46 9.39 29.05
N LYS A 211 -1.85 10.30 29.93
CA LYS A 211 -1.23 10.43 31.25
C LYS A 211 -2.28 10.88 32.25
N THR A 212 -2.72 9.96 33.03
CA THR A 212 -3.16 10.12 34.40
C THR A 212 -4.39 9.28 34.71
N GLU A 213 -4.25 8.53 35.77
CA GLU A 213 -5.23 7.87 36.61
C GLU A 213 -5.66 6.44 36.28
N LEU A 214 -4.71 5.52 36.46
CA LEU A 214 -4.96 4.32 37.22
C LEU A 214 -4.17 4.44 38.53
N ALA A 215 -4.66 5.32 39.39
CA ALA A 215 -4.29 5.34 40.79
C ALA A 215 -5.56 5.04 41.59
N LEU A 216 -5.62 3.80 42.12
CA LEU A 216 -6.22 3.38 43.38
C LEU A 216 -7.72 3.60 43.62
N SER A 217 -8.47 2.53 43.51
CA SER A 217 -9.27 2.05 44.64
C SER A 217 -9.41 0.56 44.56
#